data_9ce51da24bc4f3f0b3520b1d40fbab9e
#
_entry.id   9ce51da24bc4f3f0b3520b1d40fbab9e
#
_cell.length_a   1.000
_cell.length_b   1.000
_cell.length_c   1.000
_cell.angle_alpha   90.00
_cell.angle_beta   90.00
_cell.angle_gamma   90.00
#
_symmetry.space_group_name_H-M   'P 1'
#
loop_
_entity.id
_entity.type
_entity.pdbx_description
1 polymer ?
#
loop_
_entity_poly.entity_id
_entity_poly.type
_entity_poly.pdbx_seq_one_letter_code
_entity_poly.pdbx_strand_id
1 'polypeptide(L)'
;MLRAGVDIIEVGRIDAAILRHGDRFFNRFFTLQELIEAEGRTPALAARFAAKEAVAKALGCGIGAVGWKDIEILRDTRRRPEIRLHGTAEALAEALGLKEWSISLSHTHEHAMALVVAVG
;
A
#
# COMPACT_ATOMS: atom_id res chain seq x y z
N MET A 1 13.10 -10.78 14.24
CA MET A 1 12.91 -10.96 12.79
C MET A 1 12.90 -9.61 12.12
N LEU A 2 13.53 -9.48 11.00
CA LEU A 2 13.56 -8.25 10.20
C LEU A 2 13.09 -8.59 8.80
N ARG A 3 12.12 -7.83 8.29
CA ARG A 3 11.55 -8.00 6.96
C ARG A 3 11.59 -6.70 6.20
N ALA A 4 11.73 -6.79 4.90
CA ALA A 4 11.69 -5.62 4.03
C ALA A 4 10.91 -5.95 2.77
N GLY A 5 10.33 -4.92 2.17
CA GLY A 5 9.65 -5.00 0.90
C GLY A 5 9.84 -3.70 0.14
N VAL A 6 9.96 -3.79 -1.16
CA VAL A 6 10.08 -2.64 -2.04
C VAL A 6 9.26 -2.90 -3.29
N ASP A 7 8.61 -1.87 -3.79
CA ASP A 7 7.90 -1.94 -5.05
C ASP A 7 7.97 -0.61 -5.79
N ILE A 8 7.94 -0.69 -7.10
CA ILE A 8 7.91 0.48 -7.98
C ILE A 8 6.82 0.26 -9.02
N ILE A 9 6.05 1.29 -9.31
CA ILE A 9 4.98 1.21 -10.30
C ILE A 9 5.00 2.44 -11.20
N GLU A 10 4.63 2.24 -12.45
CA GLU A 10 4.43 3.35 -13.37
C GLU A 10 3.06 4.00 -13.09
N VAL A 11 3.07 5.31 -12.85
CA VAL A 11 1.85 6.08 -12.57
C VAL A 11 0.86 5.95 -13.73
N GLY A 12 1.35 5.90 -14.96
CA GLY A 12 0.51 5.73 -16.15
C GLY A 12 -0.31 4.45 -16.17
N ARG A 13 0.15 3.38 -15.52
CA ARG A 13 -0.61 2.14 -15.41
C ARG A 13 -1.83 2.31 -14.49
N ILE A 14 -1.70 3.12 -13.46
CA ILE A 14 -2.82 3.43 -12.57
C ILE A 14 -3.83 4.32 -13.30
N ASP A 15 -3.37 5.33 -14.05
CA ASP A 15 -4.24 6.15 -14.89
C ASP A 15 -5.03 5.29 -15.87
N ALA A 16 -4.37 4.36 -16.55
CA ALA A 16 -5.01 3.47 -17.52
C ALA A 16 -6.06 2.58 -16.84
N ALA A 17 -5.77 2.07 -15.64
CA ALA A 17 -6.71 1.23 -14.89
C ALA A 17 -7.95 2.03 -14.47
N ILE A 18 -7.75 3.28 -14.03
CA ILE A 18 -8.86 4.17 -13.65
C ILE A 18 -9.75 4.46 -14.87
N LEU A 19 -9.14 4.78 -16.01
CA LEU A 19 -9.88 5.04 -17.25
C LEU A 19 -10.69 3.82 -17.70
N ARG A 20 -10.12 2.62 -17.56
CA ARG A 20 -10.77 1.40 -18.01
C ARG A 20 -11.87 0.90 -17.08
N HIS A 21 -11.67 1.02 -15.77
CA HIS A 21 -12.51 0.35 -14.76
C HIS A 21 -13.24 1.32 -13.83
N GLY A 22 -12.81 2.56 -13.73
CA GLY A 22 -13.46 3.57 -12.88
C GLY A 22 -13.62 3.14 -11.43
N ASP A 23 -14.84 3.25 -10.90
CA ASP A 23 -15.14 2.93 -9.50
C ASP A 23 -14.83 1.48 -9.13
N ARG A 24 -14.89 0.55 -10.08
CA ARG A 24 -14.54 -0.85 -9.84
C ARG A 24 -13.08 -0.98 -9.41
N PHE A 25 -12.18 -0.21 -10.05
CA PHE A 25 -10.78 -0.16 -9.67
C PHE A 25 -10.62 0.43 -8.26
N PHE A 26 -11.21 1.59 -8.01
CA PHE A 26 -11.13 2.24 -6.71
C PHE A 26 -11.61 1.32 -5.59
N ASN A 27 -12.78 0.73 -5.76
CA ASN A 27 -13.40 -0.10 -4.73
C ASN A 27 -12.68 -1.42 -4.48
N ARG A 28 -11.97 -1.92 -5.48
CA ARG A 28 -11.23 -3.18 -5.34
C ARG A 28 -9.92 -2.99 -4.57
N PHE A 29 -9.21 -1.90 -4.84
CA PHE A 29 -7.82 -1.75 -4.40
C PHE A 29 -7.64 -0.82 -3.21
N PHE A 30 -8.58 0.07 -2.93
CA PHE A 30 -8.41 1.10 -1.92
C PHE A 30 -9.56 1.14 -0.93
N THR A 31 -9.26 1.49 0.32
CA THR A 31 -10.28 1.77 1.32
C THR A 31 -10.88 3.16 1.06
N LEU A 32 -12.05 3.41 1.61
CA LEU A 32 -12.68 4.73 1.49
C LEU A 32 -11.77 5.83 2.02
N GLN A 33 -11.11 5.60 3.15
CA GLN A 33 -10.22 6.59 3.75
C GLN A 33 -9.01 6.89 2.86
N GLU A 34 -8.46 5.88 2.21
CA GLU A 34 -7.38 6.08 1.25
C GLU A 34 -7.83 6.95 0.07
N LEU A 35 -9.03 6.71 -0.43
CA LEU A 35 -9.58 7.50 -1.53
C LEU A 35 -9.82 8.96 -1.13
N ILE A 36 -10.32 9.17 0.08
CA ILE A 36 -10.52 10.52 0.61
C ILE A 36 -9.18 11.27 0.70
N GLU A 37 -8.16 10.64 1.25
CA GLU A 37 -6.84 11.26 1.40
C GLU A 37 -6.16 11.54 0.06
N ALA A 38 -6.33 10.65 -0.90
CA ALA A 38 -5.71 10.80 -2.22
C ALA A 38 -6.34 11.91 -3.06
N GLU A 39 -7.60 12.27 -2.78
CA GLU A 39 -8.32 13.34 -3.48
C GLU A 39 -8.31 13.17 -5.01
N GLY A 40 -8.41 11.92 -5.49
CA GLY A 40 -8.40 11.62 -6.91
C GLY A 40 -7.05 11.80 -7.62
N ARG A 41 -5.98 12.08 -6.88
CA ARG A 41 -4.65 12.27 -7.47
C ARG A 41 -4.01 10.94 -7.77
N THR A 42 -3.72 10.69 -9.04
CA THR A 42 -3.14 9.41 -9.48
C THR A 42 -1.79 9.12 -8.83
N PRO A 43 -0.83 10.06 -8.70
CA PRO A 43 0.43 9.75 -8.02
C PRO A 43 0.24 9.30 -6.58
N ALA A 44 -0.72 9.87 -5.85
CA ALA A 44 -1.02 9.49 -4.48
C ALA A 44 -1.60 8.06 -4.42
N LEU A 45 -2.44 7.69 -5.38
CA LEU A 45 -2.99 6.34 -5.49
C LEU A 45 -1.92 5.34 -5.89
N ALA A 46 -1.05 5.72 -6.84
CA ALA A 46 0.05 4.87 -7.29
C ALA A 46 1.03 4.56 -6.14
N ALA A 47 1.35 5.57 -5.31
CA ALA A 47 2.21 5.37 -4.16
C ALA A 47 1.59 4.39 -3.15
N ARG A 48 0.29 4.49 -2.91
CA ARG A 48 -0.42 3.56 -2.02
C ARG A 48 -0.47 2.16 -2.60
N PHE A 49 -0.67 2.05 -3.91
CA PHE A 49 -0.65 0.76 -4.60
C PHE A 49 0.71 0.07 -4.43
N ALA A 50 1.80 0.80 -4.68
CA ALA A 50 3.15 0.29 -4.50
C ALA A 50 3.41 -0.09 -3.03
N ALA A 51 2.91 0.70 -2.08
CA ALA A 51 3.06 0.42 -0.66
C ALA A 51 2.37 -0.90 -0.25
N LYS A 52 1.19 -1.17 -0.77
CA LYS A 52 0.47 -2.42 -0.50
C LYS A 52 1.26 -3.63 -1.01
N GLU A 53 1.82 -3.54 -2.20
CA GLU A 53 2.68 -4.59 -2.76
C GLU A 53 3.95 -4.77 -1.91
N ALA A 54 4.57 -3.68 -1.48
CA ALA A 54 5.77 -3.73 -0.65
C ALA A 54 5.48 -4.39 0.71
N VAL A 55 4.34 -4.09 1.34
CA VAL A 55 3.92 -4.74 2.59
C VAL A 55 3.72 -6.24 2.38
N ALA A 56 3.06 -6.64 1.31
CA ALA A 56 2.85 -8.05 1.00
C ALA A 56 4.19 -8.78 0.82
N LYS A 57 5.17 -8.15 0.17
CA LYS A 57 6.52 -8.71 0.04
C LYS A 57 7.20 -8.86 1.40
N ALA A 58 7.08 -7.86 2.27
CA ALA A 58 7.64 -7.92 3.62
C ALA A 58 7.00 -9.05 4.45
N LEU A 59 5.70 -9.30 4.25
CA LEU A 59 5.01 -10.42 4.88
C LEU A 59 5.42 -11.78 4.32
N GLY A 60 6.16 -11.79 3.22
CA GLY A 60 6.61 -13.04 2.58
C GLY A 60 5.53 -13.72 1.76
N CYS A 61 4.45 -13.00 1.43
CA CYS A 61 3.37 -13.49 0.60
C CYS A 61 3.17 -12.55 -0.58
N GLY A 62 2.37 -12.94 -1.54
CA GLY A 62 1.90 -12.03 -2.58
C GLY A 62 0.53 -11.46 -2.21
N ILE A 63 0.09 -10.46 -2.94
CA ILE A 63 -1.31 -10.06 -2.91
C ILE A 63 -2.14 -11.25 -3.43
N GLY A 64 -3.22 -11.55 -2.72
CA GLY A 64 -4.03 -12.74 -2.96
C GLY A 64 -4.12 -13.58 -1.71
N ALA A 65 -2.98 -13.82 -1.04
CA ALA A 65 -2.95 -14.40 0.31
C ALA A 65 -3.45 -13.37 1.32
N VAL A 66 -3.19 -12.08 1.07
CA VAL A 66 -3.77 -10.96 1.82
C VAL A 66 -4.54 -10.08 0.85
N GLY A 67 -5.64 -9.48 1.30
CA GLY A 67 -6.44 -8.62 0.46
C GLY A 67 -5.85 -7.22 0.31
N TRP A 68 -6.14 -6.55 -0.80
CA TRP A 68 -5.68 -5.19 -1.04
C TRP A 68 -6.11 -4.22 0.06
N LYS A 69 -7.34 -4.34 0.55
CA LYS A 69 -7.89 -3.45 1.58
C LYS A 69 -7.48 -3.84 3.00
N ASP A 70 -6.88 -5.02 3.15
CA ASP A 70 -6.32 -5.45 4.43
C ASP A 70 -5.03 -4.70 4.76
N ILE A 71 -4.43 -4.07 3.75
CA ILE A 71 -3.26 -3.21 3.89
C ILE A 71 -3.69 -1.80 3.57
N GLU A 72 -3.80 -0.97 4.59
CA GLU A 72 -4.27 0.41 4.43
C GLU A 72 -3.14 1.38 4.70
N ILE A 73 -2.92 2.30 3.76
CA ILE A 73 -1.84 3.29 3.85
C ILE A 73 -2.47 4.67 4.00
N LEU A 74 -2.35 5.20 5.20
CA LEU A 74 -2.92 6.50 5.57
C LEU A 74 -1.81 7.46 5.94
N ARG A 75 -2.15 8.73 6.13
CA ARG A 75 -1.25 9.73 6.66
C ARG A 75 -1.55 9.97 8.13
N ASP A 76 -0.49 10.12 8.93
CA ASP A 76 -0.65 10.50 10.33
C ASP A 76 -0.93 12.01 10.45
N THR A 77 -1.02 12.51 11.67
CA THR A 77 -1.28 13.94 11.94
C THR A 77 -0.19 14.86 11.39
N ARG A 78 1.02 14.35 11.17
CA ARG A 78 2.15 15.07 10.56
C ARG A 78 2.28 14.79 9.06
N ARG A 79 1.26 14.16 8.46
CA ARG A 79 1.20 13.81 7.04
C ARG A 79 2.25 12.78 6.60
N ARG A 80 2.81 12.02 7.54
CA ARG A 80 3.72 10.92 7.22
C ARG A 80 2.92 9.67 6.92
N PRO A 81 3.38 8.82 5.98
CA PRO A 81 2.67 7.58 5.67
C PRO A 81 2.71 6.63 6.86
N GLU A 82 1.61 5.93 7.06
CA GLU A 82 1.41 5.01 8.16
C GLU A 82 0.70 3.77 7.63
N ILE A 83 1.15 2.59 8.07
CA ILE A 83 0.55 1.32 7.68
C ILE A 83 -0.44 0.88 8.74
N ARG A 84 -1.66 0.56 8.32
CA ARG A 84 -2.65 -0.08 9.17
C ARG A 84 -3.02 -1.41 8.55
N LEU A 85 -2.84 -2.49 9.30
CA LEU A 85 -3.15 -3.83 8.85
C LEU A 85 -4.50 -4.28 9.42
N HIS A 86 -5.26 -4.96 8.58
CA HIS A 86 -6.58 -5.48 8.92
C HIS A 86 -6.68 -6.94 8.44
N GLY A 87 -7.67 -7.67 8.96
CA GLY A 87 -8.03 -8.98 8.45
C GLY A 87 -6.86 -9.95 8.35
N THR A 88 -6.70 -10.56 7.19
CA THR A 88 -5.67 -11.57 6.96
C THR A 88 -4.26 -11.03 7.05
N ALA A 89 -4.03 -9.78 6.65
CA ALA A 89 -2.70 -9.15 6.75
C ALA A 89 -2.30 -8.96 8.21
N GLU A 90 -3.22 -8.50 9.06
CA GLU A 90 -2.99 -8.34 10.49
C GLU A 90 -2.68 -9.68 11.15
N ALA A 91 -3.48 -10.70 10.85
CA ALA A 91 -3.28 -12.04 11.40
C ALA A 91 -1.92 -12.63 11.01
N LEU A 92 -1.52 -12.44 9.75
CA LEU A 92 -0.23 -12.94 9.28
C LEU A 92 0.94 -12.20 9.94
N ALA A 93 0.85 -10.89 10.09
CA ALA A 93 1.87 -10.11 10.79
C ALA A 93 2.03 -10.57 12.24
N GLU A 94 0.92 -10.81 12.93
CA GLU A 94 0.95 -11.35 14.30
C GLU A 94 1.58 -12.73 14.37
N ALA A 95 1.23 -13.62 13.44
CA ALA A 95 1.80 -14.96 13.36
C ALA A 95 3.31 -14.93 13.13
N LEU A 96 3.80 -13.95 12.37
CA LEU A 96 5.23 -13.76 12.13
C LEU A 96 5.94 -13.00 13.25
N GLY A 97 5.19 -12.47 14.21
CA GLY A 97 5.73 -11.68 15.32
C GLY A 97 6.20 -10.29 14.93
N LEU A 98 5.72 -9.77 13.80
CA LEU A 98 6.08 -8.42 13.33
C LEU A 98 5.23 -7.39 14.06
N LYS A 99 5.87 -6.49 14.79
CA LYS A 99 5.19 -5.53 15.67
C LYS A 99 5.36 -4.09 15.27
N GLU A 100 6.47 -3.76 14.63
CA GLU A 100 6.78 -2.38 14.24
C GLU A 100 7.00 -2.32 12.74
N TRP A 101 6.39 -1.32 12.12
CA TRP A 101 6.45 -1.10 10.69
C TRP A 101 6.91 0.31 10.40
N SER A 102 7.74 0.46 9.38
CA SER A 102 8.16 1.75 8.88
C SER A 102 8.01 1.75 7.36
N ILE A 103 7.60 2.87 6.82
CA ILE A 103 7.37 3.01 5.38
C ILE A 103 7.92 4.33 4.89
N SER A 104 8.49 4.30 3.70
CA SER A 104 8.92 5.48 2.98
C SER A 104 8.35 5.42 1.56
N LEU A 105 7.79 6.54 1.11
CA LEU A 105 7.22 6.67 -0.22
C LEU A 105 8.00 7.71 -0.98
N SER A 106 8.18 7.49 -2.28
CA SER A 106 8.78 8.46 -3.18
C SER A 106 8.09 8.38 -4.53
N HIS A 107 7.99 9.49 -5.21
CA HIS A 107 7.44 9.49 -6.55
C HIS A 107 8.05 10.57 -7.42
N THR A 108 8.08 10.29 -8.70
CA THR A 108 8.35 11.24 -9.76
C THR A 108 7.04 11.42 -10.54
N HIS A 109 7.11 12.14 -11.64
CA HIS A 109 5.95 12.29 -12.51
C HIS A 109 5.49 10.93 -13.09
N GLU A 110 6.44 10.03 -13.35
CA GLU A 110 6.17 8.78 -14.06
C GLU A 110 6.12 7.54 -13.16
N HIS A 111 6.76 7.58 -11.99
CA HIS A 111 6.87 6.40 -11.12
C HIS A 111 6.55 6.72 -9.68
N ALA A 112 5.99 5.74 -8.99
CA ALA A 112 5.85 5.76 -7.54
C ALA A 112 6.57 4.55 -6.96
N MET A 113 7.18 4.72 -5.79
CA MET A 113 7.98 3.72 -5.12
C MET A 113 7.65 3.68 -3.65
N ALA A 114 7.67 2.48 -3.08
CA ALA A 114 7.50 2.28 -1.64
C ALA A 114 8.58 1.35 -1.11
N LEU A 115 9.13 1.70 0.04
CA LEU A 115 10.01 0.85 0.82
C LEU A 115 9.39 0.62 2.18
N VAL A 116 9.32 -0.63 2.59
CA VAL A 116 8.70 -1.04 3.85
C VAL A 116 9.70 -1.88 4.64
N VAL A 117 9.78 -1.62 5.94
CA VAL A 117 10.58 -2.42 6.86
C VAL A 117 9.70 -2.79 8.04
N ALA A 118 9.80 -4.04 8.49
CA ALA A 118 9.06 -4.53 9.65
C ALA A 118 10.00 -5.30 10.58
N VAL A 119 9.81 -5.12 11.87
CA VAL A 119 10.59 -5.81 12.91
C VAL A 119 9.65 -6.32 14.00
N GLY A 120 10.13 -7.35 14.68
CA GLY A 120 9.37 -7.90 15.80
C GLY A 120 10.22 -8.66 16.78
#